data_32085bc3433aa2c1b3d785efbd7ae51d
#
_entry.id   32085bc3433aa2c1b3d785efbd7ae51d
#
_cell.length_a   1.000
_cell.length_b   1.000
_cell.length_c   1.000
_cell.angle_alpha   90.00
_cell.angle_beta   90.00
_cell.angle_gamma   90.00
#
_symmetry.space_group_name_H-M   'P 1'
#
loop_
_entity.id
_entity.type
_entity.pdbx_description
1 polymer ?
#
loop_
_entity_poly.entity_id
_entity_poly.type
_entity_poly.pdbx_seq_one_letter_code
_entity_poly.pdbx_strand_id
1 'polypeptide(L)'
;MLEQKNTAGRVNCLHTVYAEIARTNGNQCMSVRKELKCAKENDDEAAYHDGEKRMTKHAVVCIVFAALSLEALIYDFAARYFDDKYVVEHLDKLDLVSKCLVIPRLVCGSEFDKSAQPYGHLKELVSARNSLVHHKSSGWSRNSDGEIDINATFARGVKNENGIIRGMEAALSALDKVPEKLFLMTNDDFVFISLPKEKRKKHRIFTIQHK
;
A
#
# COMPACT_ATOMS: atom_id res chain seq x y z
N MET A 1 26.06 -7.92 -6.50
CA MET A 1 24.71 -8.48 -6.66
C MET A 1 24.78 -9.98 -6.49
N LEU A 2 23.89 -10.56 -5.69
CA LEU A 2 23.80 -12.02 -5.58
C LEU A 2 23.26 -12.62 -6.88
N GLU A 3 23.76 -13.82 -7.23
CA GLU A 3 23.18 -14.59 -8.33
C GLU A 3 21.82 -15.18 -7.90
N GLN A 4 20.88 -15.24 -8.85
CA GLN A 4 19.58 -15.87 -8.59
C GLN A 4 19.77 -17.37 -8.42
N LYS A 5 19.41 -17.91 -7.26
CA LYS A 5 19.43 -19.34 -7.00
C LYS A 5 18.30 -20.08 -7.74
N ASN A 6 17.18 -19.39 -7.90
CA ASN A 6 15.98 -19.98 -8.48
C ASN A 6 15.53 -19.18 -9.71
N THR A 7 16.03 -19.57 -10.88
CA THR A 7 15.66 -18.97 -12.18
C THR A 7 14.30 -19.48 -12.68
N ALA A 8 13.77 -20.58 -12.09
CA ALA A 8 12.43 -21.04 -12.39
C ALA A 8 11.39 -20.00 -11.95
N GLY A 9 10.35 -19.82 -12.78
CA GLY A 9 9.25 -18.92 -12.43
C GLY A 9 8.57 -19.37 -11.13
N ARG A 10 8.07 -18.41 -10.36
CA ARG A 10 7.24 -18.71 -9.19
C ARG A 10 5.80 -18.96 -9.65
N VAL A 11 5.14 -19.92 -9.03
CA VAL A 11 3.73 -20.25 -9.30
C VAL A 11 2.83 -19.66 -8.19
N ASN A 12 1.56 -19.40 -8.52
CA ASN A 12 0.57 -18.85 -7.59
C ASN A 12 0.95 -17.47 -6.99
N CYS A 13 1.67 -16.65 -7.76
CA CYS A 13 2.01 -15.30 -7.34
C CYS A 13 0.78 -14.41 -7.27
N LEU A 14 0.33 -14.06 -6.07
CA LEU A 14 -0.88 -13.27 -5.84
C LEU A 14 -0.63 -11.76 -5.80
N HIS A 15 0.61 -11.29 -5.81
CA HIS A 15 0.93 -9.87 -5.66
C HIS A 15 0.27 -9.00 -6.74
N THR A 16 0.17 -9.46 -7.99
CA THR A 16 -0.51 -8.73 -9.08
C THR A 16 -2.01 -8.67 -8.90
N VAL A 17 -2.62 -9.78 -8.46
CA VAL A 17 -4.05 -9.86 -8.16
C VAL A 17 -4.42 -8.92 -7.01
N TYR A 18 -3.64 -8.94 -5.94
CA TYR A 18 -3.84 -8.04 -4.81
C TYR A 18 -3.65 -6.57 -5.21
N ALA A 19 -2.66 -6.26 -6.05
CA ALA A 19 -2.47 -4.92 -6.58
C ALA A 19 -3.66 -4.45 -7.42
N GLU A 20 -4.25 -5.33 -8.23
CA GLU A 20 -5.44 -5.02 -9.05
C GLU A 20 -6.66 -4.73 -8.16
N ILE A 21 -6.92 -5.56 -7.15
CA ILE A 21 -8.00 -5.35 -6.18
C ILE A 21 -7.81 -4.00 -5.48
N ALA A 22 -6.60 -3.71 -5.02
CA ALA A 22 -6.30 -2.45 -4.35
C ALA A 22 -6.53 -1.24 -5.26
N ARG A 23 -6.03 -1.25 -6.49
CA ARG A 23 -6.22 -0.15 -7.46
C ARG A 23 -7.68 0.05 -7.83
N THR A 24 -8.41 -1.03 -8.09
CA THR A 24 -9.84 -0.96 -8.39
C THR A 24 -10.61 -0.28 -7.26
N ASN A 25 -10.36 -0.70 -6.03
CA ASN A 25 -11.03 -0.09 -4.88
C ASN A 25 -10.55 1.34 -4.61
N GLY A 26 -9.28 1.65 -4.79
CA GLY A 26 -8.78 3.03 -4.70
C GLY A 26 -9.47 3.96 -5.71
N ASN A 27 -9.63 3.53 -6.96
CA ASN A 27 -10.34 4.29 -7.99
C ASN A 27 -11.83 4.47 -7.65
N GLN A 28 -12.49 3.44 -7.13
CA GLN A 28 -13.87 3.52 -6.66
C GLN A 28 -14.02 4.49 -5.49
N CYS A 29 -13.09 4.47 -4.52
CA CYS A 29 -13.05 5.42 -3.43
C CYS A 29 -12.95 6.87 -3.94
N MET A 30 -12.08 7.13 -4.92
CA MET A 30 -11.92 8.45 -5.52
C MET A 30 -13.16 8.89 -6.30
N SER A 31 -13.89 7.96 -6.94
CA SER A 31 -15.18 8.24 -7.60
C SER A 31 -16.24 8.64 -6.58
N VAL A 32 -16.41 7.84 -5.52
CA VAL A 32 -17.39 8.14 -4.46
C VAL A 32 -17.08 9.47 -3.77
N ARG A 33 -15.80 9.82 -3.60
CA ARG A 33 -15.40 11.12 -3.03
C ARG A 33 -15.92 12.31 -3.86
N LYS A 34 -15.99 12.17 -5.18
CA LYS A 34 -16.59 13.20 -6.07
C LYS A 34 -18.10 13.26 -5.90
N GLU A 35 -18.75 12.08 -5.79
CA GLU A 35 -20.21 12.00 -5.54
C GLU A 35 -20.58 12.68 -4.22
N LEU A 36 -19.79 12.44 -3.15
CA LEU A 36 -19.96 13.07 -1.84
C LEU A 36 -19.90 14.61 -1.91
N LYS A 37 -19.00 15.15 -2.75
CA LYS A 37 -18.93 16.60 -2.94
C LYS A 37 -20.22 17.14 -3.55
N CYS A 38 -20.75 16.48 -4.57
CA CYS A 38 -22.02 16.85 -5.20
C CYS A 38 -23.21 16.69 -4.23
N ALA A 39 -23.27 15.59 -3.46
CA ALA A 39 -24.34 15.39 -2.46
C ALA A 39 -24.34 16.52 -1.41
N LYS A 40 -23.15 16.93 -0.95
CA LYS A 40 -23.00 18.05 -0.01
C LYS A 40 -23.44 19.39 -0.61
N GLU A 41 -23.13 19.65 -1.87
CA GLU A 41 -23.54 20.87 -2.58
C GLU A 41 -25.06 20.94 -2.78
N ASN A 42 -25.75 19.78 -2.79
CA ASN A 42 -27.19 19.67 -2.99
C ASN A 42 -27.99 19.45 -1.69
N ASP A 43 -27.33 19.49 -0.50
CA ASP A 43 -27.92 19.21 0.81
C ASP A 43 -28.62 17.83 0.89
N ASP A 44 -28.14 16.83 0.12
CA ASP A 44 -28.65 15.46 0.14
C ASP A 44 -27.92 14.63 1.23
N GLU A 45 -28.43 14.72 2.46
CA GLU A 45 -27.87 14.02 3.62
C GLU A 45 -27.88 12.49 3.46
N ALA A 46 -28.93 11.93 2.82
CA ALA A 46 -29.05 10.48 2.66
C ALA A 46 -27.99 9.95 1.68
N ALA A 47 -27.82 10.61 0.53
CA ALA A 47 -26.76 10.28 -0.44
C ALA A 47 -25.36 10.51 0.17
N TYR A 48 -25.19 11.55 0.98
CA TYR A 48 -23.93 11.82 1.65
C TYR A 48 -23.56 10.67 2.63
N HIS A 49 -24.48 10.26 3.48
CA HIS A 49 -24.25 9.18 4.47
C HIS A 49 -23.97 7.82 3.82
N ASP A 50 -24.68 7.46 2.75
CA ASP A 50 -24.40 6.23 2.00
C ASP A 50 -23.04 6.30 1.33
N GLY A 51 -22.71 7.46 0.75
CA GLY A 51 -21.42 7.70 0.11
C GLY A 51 -20.26 7.56 1.09
N GLU A 52 -20.33 8.09 2.31
CA GLU A 52 -19.28 7.94 3.34
C GLU A 52 -19.01 6.47 3.65
N LYS A 53 -20.05 5.65 3.81
CA LYS A 53 -19.90 4.21 4.08
C LYS A 53 -19.22 3.50 2.90
N ARG A 54 -19.63 3.79 1.66
CA ARG A 54 -19.04 3.22 0.46
C ARG A 54 -17.56 3.64 0.31
N MET A 55 -17.27 4.91 0.52
CA MET A 55 -15.92 5.47 0.44
C MET A 55 -14.99 4.78 1.45
N THR A 56 -15.40 4.68 2.71
CA THR A 56 -14.64 4.00 3.77
C THR A 56 -14.40 2.53 3.43
N LYS A 57 -15.42 1.81 2.97
CA LYS A 57 -15.29 0.41 2.55
C LYS A 57 -14.22 0.24 1.47
N HIS A 58 -14.27 1.04 0.43
CA HIS A 58 -13.31 0.98 -0.68
C HIS A 58 -11.90 1.35 -0.23
N ALA A 59 -11.75 2.36 0.61
CA ALA A 59 -10.45 2.76 1.15
C ALA A 59 -9.81 1.65 2.01
N VAL A 60 -10.59 1.02 2.88
CA VAL A 60 -10.14 -0.12 3.71
C VAL A 60 -9.65 -1.27 2.84
N VAL A 61 -10.43 -1.67 1.83
CA VAL A 61 -10.04 -2.75 0.91
C VAL A 61 -8.75 -2.38 0.17
N CYS A 62 -8.63 -1.15 -0.33
CA CYS A 62 -7.43 -0.67 -1.01
C CYS A 62 -6.18 -0.80 -0.10
N ILE A 63 -6.24 -0.29 1.13
CA ILE A 63 -5.11 -0.30 2.08
C ILE A 63 -4.67 -1.75 2.38
N VAL A 64 -5.62 -2.63 2.70
CA VAL A 64 -5.31 -4.01 3.07
C VAL A 64 -4.68 -4.76 1.90
N PHE A 65 -5.28 -4.71 0.72
CA PHE A 65 -4.77 -5.43 -0.44
C PHE A 65 -3.48 -4.82 -1.02
N ALA A 66 -3.25 -3.53 -0.84
CA ALA A 66 -1.97 -2.93 -1.19
C ALA A 66 -0.84 -3.47 -0.30
N ALA A 67 -1.05 -3.56 1.01
CA ALA A 67 -0.07 -4.14 1.92
C ALA A 67 0.21 -5.62 1.59
N LEU A 68 -0.84 -6.44 1.38
CA LEU A 68 -0.70 -7.84 0.98
C LEU A 68 0.05 -7.99 -0.34
N SER A 69 -0.20 -7.10 -1.31
CA SER A 69 0.51 -7.11 -2.59
C SER A 69 2.01 -6.89 -2.42
N LEU A 70 2.40 -5.89 -1.63
CA LEU A 70 3.81 -5.60 -1.40
C LEU A 70 4.49 -6.67 -0.54
N GLU A 71 3.80 -7.25 0.44
CA GLU A 71 4.33 -8.38 1.22
C GLU A 71 4.59 -9.61 0.33
N ALA A 72 3.64 -9.96 -0.54
CA ALA A 72 3.80 -11.06 -1.47
C ALA A 72 4.93 -10.79 -2.49
N LEU A 73 5.01 -9.57 -3.02
CA LEU A 73 6.06 -9.18 -3.96
C LEU A 73 7.45 -9.31 -3.34
N ILE A 74 7.67 -8.74 -2.15
CA ILE A 74 8.98 -8.74 -1.51
C ILE A 74 9.39 -10.14 -1.04
N TYR A 75 8.42 -10.98 -0.64
CA TYR A 75 8.65 -12.38 -0.32
C TYR A 75 9.10 -13.14 -1.58
N ASP A 76 8.33 -13.06 -2.66
CA ASP A 76 8.65 -13.75 -3.92
C ASP A 76 9.98 -13.27 -4.50
N PHE A 77 10.29 -11.97 -4.40
CA PHE A 77 11.58 -11.43 -4.78
C PHE A 77 12.71 -12.03 -3.96
N ALA A 78 12.59 -12.05 -2.63
CA ALA A 78 13.61 -12.61 -1.74
C ALA A 78 13.86 -14.11 -2.02
N ALA A 79 12.81 -14.89 -2.20
CA ALA A 79 12.90 -16.33 -2.42
C ALA A 79 13.57 -16.73 -3.74
N ARG A 80 13.68 -15.83 -4.70
CA ARG A 80 14.48 -16.04 -5.93
C ARG A 80 15.98 -16.03 -5.67
N TYR A 81 16.43 -15.31 -4.64
CA TYR A 81 17.86 -15.17 -4.30
C TYR A 81 18.28 -16.06 -3.14
N PHE A 82 17.39 -16.29 -2.17
CA PHE A 82 17.73 -16.96 -0.90
C PHE A 82 17.10 -18.35 -0.72
N ASP A 83 16.17 -18.77 -1.55
CA ASP A 83 15.20 -19.86 -1.38
C ASP A 83 14.12 -19.63 -0.32
N ASP A 84 13.03 -20.43 -0.42
CA ASP A 84 11.86 -20.28 0.46
C ASP A 84 12.17 -20.56 1.93
N LYS A 85 12.99 -21.60 2.20
CA LYS A 85 13.32 -22.00 3.57
C LYS A 85 14.04 -20.88 4.30
N TYR A 86 15.06 -20.31 3.66
CA TYR A 86 15.81 -19.19 4.25
C TYR A 86 14.93 -17.98 4.50
N VAL A 87 14.06 -17.63 3.53
CA VAL A 87 13.16 -16.49 3.68
C VAL A 87 12.20 -16.67 4.85
N VAL A 88 11.57 -17.84 4.98
CA VAL A 88 10.64 -18.15 6.09
C VAL A 88 11.36 -18.14 7.45
N GLU A 89 12.55 -18.71 7.55
CA GLU A 89 13.27 -18.82 8.82
C GLU A 89 13.84 -17.48 9.29
N HIS A 90 14.33 -16.62 8.37
CA HIS A 90 15.14 -15.46 8.72
C HIS A 90 14.57 -14.11 8.33
N LEU A 91 13.79 -14.02 7.26
CA LEU A 91 13.33 -12.76 6.71
C LEU A 91 11.84 -12.50 6.92
N ASP A 92 11.01 -13.55 7.00
CA ASP A 92 9.55 -13.39 7.05
C ASP A 92 9.03 -12.78 8.35
N LYS A 93 9.81 -12.87 9.43
CA LYS A 93 9.49 -12.23 10.72
C LYS A 93 9.67 -10.71 10.73
N LEU A 94 10.35 -10.15 9.75
CA LEU A 94 10.49 -8.71 9.60
C LEU A 94 9.16 -8.08 9.16
N ASP A 95 8.85 -6.89 9.66
CA ASP A 95 7.75 -6.10 9.14
C ASP A 95 8.02 -5.66 7.68
N LEU A 96 6.96 -5.28 6.97
CA LEU A 96 7.06 -4.95 5.54
C LEU A 96 8.07 -3.82 5.24
N VAL A 97 8.15 -2.80 6.11
CA VAL A 97 9.12 -1.70 5.92
C VAL A 97 10.54 -2.23 6.04
N SER A 98 10.80 -3.04 7.07
CA SER A 98 12.09 -3.67 7.30
C SER A 98 12.47 -4.64 6.18
N LYS A 99 11.53 -5.45 5.66
CA LYS A 99 11.74 -6.31 4.49
C LYS A 99 12.20 -5.50 3.28
N CYS A 100 11.53 -4.38 2.98
CA CYS A 100 11.88 -3.51 1.85
C CYS A 100 13.24 -2.81 2.00
N LEU A 101 13.78 -2.67 3.21
CA LEU A 101 15.13 -2.13 3.44
C LEU A 101 16.19 -3.23 3.37
N VAL A 102 15.97 -4.32 4.12
CA VAL A 102 16.98 -5.35 4.34
C VAL A 102 17.20 -6.23 3.10
N ILE A 103 16.11 -6.68 2.47
CA ILE A 103 16.19 -7.63 1.36
C ILE A 103 16.94 -7.07 0.14
N PRO A 104 16.64 -5.86 -0.37
CA PRO A 104 17.40 -5.29 -1.48
C PRO A 104 18.88 -5.07 -1.11
N ARG A 105 19.18 -4.65 0.12
CA ARG A 105 20.55 -4.49 0.58
C ARG A 105 21.32 -5.80 0.56
N LEU A 106 20.70 -6.90 0.98
CA LEU A 106 21.31 -8.24 0.92
C LEU A 106 21.51 -8.70 -0.53
N VAL A 107 20.59 -8.41 -1.43
CA VAL A 107 20.61 -8.86 -2.84
C VAL A 107 21.59 -8.07 -3.69
N CYS A 108 21.54 -6.76 -3.64
CA CYS A 108 22.30 -5.89 -4.55
C CYS A 108 23.19 -4.84 -3.86
N GLY A 109 23.27 -4.85 -2.53
CA GLY A 109 24.08 -3.88 -1.77
C GLY A 109 23.45 -2.49 -1.67
N SER A 110 22.27 -2.27 -2.27
CA SER A 110 21.57 -0.98 -2.28
C SER A 110 20.34 -1.03 -1.37
N GLU A 111 19.98 0.09 -0.76
CA GLU A 111 18.79 0.19 0.07
C GLU A 111 17.87 1.32 -0.39
N PHE A 112 16.63 1.29 0.07
CA PHE A 112 15.71 2.39 -0.13
C PHE A 112 16.23 3.64 0.58
N ASP A 113 16.26 4.74 -0.12
CA ASP A 113 16.52 6.04 0.49
C ASP A 113 15.38 6.40 1.44
N LYS A 114 15.72 6.50 2.73
CA LYS A 114 14.75 6.78 3.81
C LYS A 114 14.20 8.20 3.76
N SER A 115 14.88 9.12 3.06
CA SER A 115 14.40 10.48 2.82
C SER A 115 13.47 10.58 1.60
N ALA A 116 13.45 9.55 0.75
CA ALA A 116 12.67 9.56 -0.48
C ALA A 116 11.19 9.27 -0.22
N GLN A 117 10.35 9.88 -1.04
CA GLN A 117 8.89 9.76 -0.99
C GLN A 117 8.37 8.30 -0.99
N PRO A 118 8.93 7.35 -1.77
CA PRO A 118 8.45 5.97 -1.75
C PRO A 118 8.54 5.31 -0.38
N TYR A 119 9.58 5.61 0.39
CA TYR A 119 9.73 5.11 1.75
C TYR A 119 8.70 5.73 2.71
N GLY A 120 8.43 7.03 2.57
CA GLY A 120 7.38 7.71 3.33
C GLY A 120 6.01 7.07 3.11
N HIS A 121 5.61 6.88 1.85
CA HIS A 121 4.34 6.24 1.50
C HIS A 121 4.24 4.78 1.99
N LEU A 122 5.34 4.01 1.93
CA LEU A 122 5.36 2.66 2.48
C LEU A 122 5.10 2.66 3.99
N LYS A 123 5.71 3.56 4.74
CA LYS A 123 5.47 3.72 6.19
C LYS A 123 4.02 4.11 6.50
N GLU A 124 3.47 5.04 5.74
CA GLU A 124 2.07 5.47 5.89
C GLU A 124 1.10 4.33 5.58
N LEU A 125 1.34 3.55 4.52
CA LEU A 125 0.56 2.36 4.20
C LEU A 125 0.57 1.36 5.36
N VAL A 126 1.76 1.01 5.89
CA VAL A 126 1.89 0.05 6.99
C VAL A 126 1.21 0.57 8.26
N SER A 127 1.36 1.85 8.56
CA SER A 127 0.67 2.51 9.69
C SER A 127 -0.84 2.46 9.53
N ALA A 128 -1.37 2.80 8.35
CA ALA A 128 -2.80 2.76 8.07
C ALA A 128 -3.36 1.33 8.18
N ARG A 129 -2.68 0.33 7.58
CA ARG A 129 -3.08 -1.08 7.68
C ARG A 129 -3.11 -1.55 9.13
N ASN A 130 -2.09 -1.23 9.91
CA ASN A 130 -2.03 -1.62 11.32
C ASN A 130 -3.14 -0.95 12.15
N SER A 131 -3.45 0.31 11.87
CA SER A 131 -4.58 1.01 12.51
C SER A 131 -5.93 0.35 12.20
N LEU A 132 -6.11 -0.18 10.98
CA LEU A 132 -7.32 -0.91 10.60
C LEU A 132 -7.42 -2.28 11.28
N VAL A 133 -6.32 -3.05 11.27
CA VAL A 133 -6.29 -4.41 11.86
C VAL A 133 -6.44 -4.38 13.37
N HIS A 134 -5.88 -3.37 14.03
CA HIS A 134 -5.95 -3.18 15.48
C HIS A 134 -6.97 -2.13 15.90
N HIS A 135 -7.94 -1.83 15.02
CA HIS A 135 -8.96 -0.83 15.31
C HIS A 135 -9.74 -1.21 16.57
N LYS A 136 -9.77 -0.27 17.52
CA LYS A 136 -10.60 -0.37 18.72
C LYS A 136 -11.65 0.74 18.66
N SER A 137 -12.91 0.36 18.79
CA SER A 137 -13.96 1.35 18.97
C SER A 137 -13.68 2.16 20.25
N SER A 138 -13.97 3.45 20.20
CA SER A 138 -13.87 4.33 21.36
C SER A 138 -15.26 4.81 21.76
N GLY A 139 -15.47 5.00 23.07
CA GLY A 139 -16.69 5.62 23.59
C GLY A 139 -16.81 7.09 23.16
N TRP A 140 -17.94 7.68 23.48
CA TRP A 140 -18.18 9.11 23.32
C TRP A 140 -17.12 9.93 24.05
N SER A 141 -16.69 11.03 23.45
CA SER A 141 -15.84 12.01 24.14
C SER A 141 -16.62 12.64 25.29
N ARG A 142 -15.93 12.93 26.39
CA ARG A 142 -16.51 13.62 27.55
C ARG A 142 -15.73 14.90 27.82
N ASN A 143 -16.45 15.95 28.26
CA ASN A 143 -15.86 17.19 28.73
C ASN A 143 -15.28 17.03 30.16
N SER A 144 -14.72 18.10 30.72
CA SER A 144 -14.19 18.14 32.10
C SER A 144 -15.21 17.74 33.16
N ASP A 145 -16.50 17.97 32.91
CA ASP A 145 -17.60 17.73 33.84
C ASP A 145 -18.21 16.33 33.68
N GLY A 146 -17.63 15.50 32.79
CA GLY A 146 -18.04 14.13 32.52
C GLY A 146 -19.22 13.99 31.56
N GLU A 147 -19.76 15.07 31.01
CA GLU A 147 -20.83 15.07 30.01
C GLU A 147 -20.33 14.73 28.61
N ILE A 148 -21.24 14.20 27.76
CA ILE A 148 -20.91 13.86 26.39
C ILE A 148 -20.55 15.13 25.58
N ASP A 149 -19.33 15.18 25.07
CA ASP A 149 -18.88 16.20 24.13
C ASP A 149 -19.12 15.73 22.68
N ILE A 150 -20.23 16.16 22.11
CA ILE A 150 -20.63 15.82 20.75
C ILE A 150 -19.62 16.38 19.74
N ASN A 151 -19.13 17.61 19.92
CA ASN A 151 -18.21 18.26 18.99
C ASN A 151 -16.85 17.53 18.97
N ALA A 152 -16.29 17.17 20.13
CA ALA A 152 -15.05 16.40 20.19
C ALA A 152 -15.22 14.99 19.61
N THR A 153 -16.40 14.39 19.76
CA THR A 153 -16.71 13.09 19.17
C THR A 153 -16.75 13.17 17.64
N PHE A 154 -17.44 14.18 17.09
CA PHE A 154 -17.46 14.44 15.65
C PHE A 154 -16.09 14.75 15.08
N ALA A 155 -15.32 15.62 15.73
CA ALA A 155 -13.96 15.97 15.31
C ALA A 155 -13.05 14.73 15.26
N ARG A 156 -13.21 13.78 16.17
CA ARG A 156 -12.50 12.49 16.17
C ARG A 156 -12.92 11.62 14.98
N GLY A 157 -14.22 11.55 14.67
CA GLY A 157 -14.75 10.85 13.49
C GLY A 157 -14.12 11.36 12.20
N VAL A 158 -14.16 12.66 11.97
CA VAL A 158 -13.55 13.33 10.80
C VAL A 158 -12.04 13.09 10.73
N LYS A 159 -11.32 13.12 11.85
CA LYS A 159 -9.89 12.83 11.90
C LYS A 159 -9.58 11.39 11.47
N ASN A 160 -10.38 10.44 11.93
CA ASN A 160 -10.22 9.02 11.57
C ASN A 160 -10.48 8.79 10.08
N GLU A 161 -11.52 9.38 9.53
CA GLU A 161 -11.87 9.31 8.11
C GLU A 161 -10.74 9.88 7.23
N ASN A 162 -10.27 11.09 7.55
CA ASN A 162 -9.14 11.69 6.86
C ASN A 162 -7.86 10.84 6.96
N GLY A 163 -7.67 10.13 8.07
CA GLY A 163 -6.59 9.17 8.25
C GLY A 163 -6.69 7.98 7.29
N ILE A 164 -7.91 7.43 7.11
CA ILE A 164 -8.18 6.32 6.19
C ILE A 164 -7.93 6.76 4.73
N ILE A 165 -8.41 7.95 4.34
CA ILE A 165 -8.20 8.46 2.98
C ILE A 165 -6.73 8.70 2.68
N ARG A 166 -5.98 9.32 3.59
CA ARG A 166 -4.53 9.48 3.42
C ARG A 166 -3.82 8.13 3.32
N GLY A 167 -4.21 7.16 4.15
CA GLY A 167 -3.69 5.80 4.07
C GLY A 167 -3.96 5.13 2.73
N MET A 168 -5.12 5.35 2.13
CA MET A 168 -5.47 4.85 0.80
C MET A 168 -4.62 5.53 -0.31
N GLU A 169 -4.43 6.84 -0.25
CA GLU A 169 -3.58 7.57 -1.19
C GLU A 169 -2.12 7.10 -1.10
N ALA A 170 -1.61 6.91 0.12
CA ALA A 170 -0.29 6.33 0.37
C ALA A 170 -0.18 4.89 -0.16
N ALA A 171 -1.24 4.08 -0.02
CA ALA A 171 -1.31 2.72 -0.53
C ALA A 171 -1.17 2.66 -2.05
N LEU A 172 -1.92 3.48 -2.79
CA LEU A 172 -1.81 3.57 -4.25
C LEU A 172 -0.41 4.02 -4.68
N SER A 173 0.14 5.02 -4.01
CA SER A 173 1.49 5.51 -4.29
C SER A 173 2.56 4.45 -4.00
N ALA A 174 2.45 3.72 -2.88
CA ALA A 174 3.38 2.66 -2.53
C ALA A 174 3.35 1.50 -3.54
N LEU A 175 2.14 1.08 -4.00
CA LEU A 175 1.97 0.06 -5.04
C LEU A 175 2.66 0.42 -6.36
N ASP A 176 2.81 1.70 -6.68
CA ASP A 176 3.45 2.14 -7.90
C ASP A 176 4.95 2.37 -7.73
N LYS A 177 5.33 2.93 -6.59
CA LYS A 177 6.69 3.43 -6.36
C LYS A 177 7.64 2.40 -5.77
N VAL A 178 7.15 1.50 -4.91
CA VAL A 178 7.99 0.48 -4.27
C VAL A 178 8.50 -0.54 -5.30
N PRO A 179 7.64 -1.15 -6.15
CA PRO A 179 8.12 -2.05 -7.21
C PRO A 179 9.04 -1.34 -8.22
N GLU A 180 8.71 -0.09 -8.61
CA GLU A 180 9.53 0.70 -9.53
C GLU A 180 10.94 0.93 -8.95
N LYS A 181 11.04 1.32 -7.68
CA LYS A 181 12.33 1.51 -7.02
C LYS A 181 13.11 0.20 -6.91
N LEU A 182 12.44 -0.88 -6.55
CA LEU A 182 13.05 -2.20 -6.47
C LEU A 182 13.60 -2.64 -7.84
N PHE A 183 12.84 -2.44 -8.92
CA PHE A 183 13.29 -2.72 -10.28
C PHE A 183 14.53 -1.88 -10.66
N LEU A 184 14.52 -0.58 -10.38
CA LEU A 184 15.65 0.31 -10.67
C LEU A 184 16.94 -0.07 -9.91
N MET A 185 16.81 -0.69 -8.75
CA MET A 185 17.96 -1.14 -7.95
C MET A 185 18.52 -2.49 -8.43
N THR A 186 17.67 -3.37 -8.94
CA THR A 186 18.01 -4.78 -9.19
C THR A 186 17.96 -5.18 -10.66
N ASN A 187 17.25 -4.42 -11.50
CA ASN A 187 16.94 -4.75 -12.89
C ASN A 187 16.33 -6.16 -13.05
N ASP A 188 15.52 -6.59 -12.07
CA ASP A 188 14.95 -7.94 -12.01
C ASP A 188 13.66 -8.02 -12.84
N ASP A 189 13.62 -8.94 -13.82
CA ASP A 189 12.47 -9.12 -14.72
C ASP A 189 11.17 -9.50 -13.99
N PHE A 190 11.26 -10.23 -12.89
CA PHE A 190 10.09 -10.54 -12.06
C PHE A 190 9.48 -9.28 -11.47
N VAL A 191 10.31 -8.37 -10.96
CA VAL A 191 9.84 -7.08 -10.44
C VAL A 191 9.29 -6.21 -11.58
N PHE A 192 9.90 -6.27 -12.78
CA PHE A 192 9.40 -5.57 -13.96
C PHE A 192 7.96 -5.96 -14.33
N ILE A 193 7.62 -7.25 -14.26
CA ILE A 193 6.25 -7.74 -14.52
C ILE A 193 5.25 -7.19 -13.50
N SER A 194 5.71 -6.84 -12.29
CA SER A 194 4.88 -6.27 -11.22
C SER A 194 4.56 -4.79 -11.41
N LEU A 195 5.27 -4.10 -12.31
CA LEU A 195 5.02 -2.69 -12.60
C LEU A 195 3.69 -2.47 -13.34
N PRO A 196 3.02 -1.33 -13.16
CA PRO A 196 1.89 -0.92 -14.00
C PRO A 196 2.26 -0.91 -15.48
N LYS A 197 1.29 -1.25 -16.35
CA LYS A 197 1.53 -1.39 -17.81
C LYS A 197 2.17 -0.15 -18.43
N GLU A 198 1.77 1.04 -18.01
CA GLU A 198 2.29 2.32 -18.50
C GLU A 198 3.77 2.49 -18.15
N LYS A 199 4.16 2.10 -16.93
CA LYS A 199 5.56 2.15 -16.49
C LYS A 199 6.44 1.12 -17.21
N ARG A 200 5.91 -0.08 -17.48
CA ARG A 200 6.64 -1.10 -18.28
C ARG A 200 7.02 -0.59 -19.67
N LYS A 201 6.11 0.12 -20.34
CA LYS A 201 6.41 0.74 -21.66
C LYS A 201 7.57 1.73 -21.56
N LYS A 202 7.57 2.59 -20.57
CA LYS A 202 8.63 3.60 -20.36
C LYS A 202 10.00 2.94 -20.13
N HIS A 203 10.08 1.94 -19.28
CA HIS A 203 11.35 1.26 -18.97
C HIS A 203 11.88 0.38 -20.12
N ARG A 204 11.01 -0.23 -20.95
CA ARG A 204 11.45 -0.94 -22.17
C ARG A 204 12.18 -0.03 -23.17
N ILE A 205 11.74 1.20 -23.32
CA ILE A 205 12.38 2.16 -24.23
C ILE A 205 13.80 2.50 -23.75
N PHE A 206 14.00 2.67 -22.44
CA PHE A 206 15.33 2.94 -21.86
C PHE A 206 16.31 1.77 -22.04
N THR A 207 15.86 0.53 -21.89
CA THR A 207 16.72 -0.66 -22.04
C THR A 207 17.17 -0.88 -23.50
N ILE A 208 16.40 -0.44 -24.49
CA ILE A 208 16.74 -0.54 -25.91
C ILE A 208 17.75 0.54 -26.33
N GLN A 209 17.75 1.70 -25.68
CA GLN A 209 18.66 2.82 -26.02
C GLN A 209 20.07 2.69 -25.41
N HIS A 210 20.30 1.75 -24.48
CA HIS A 210 21.57 1.53 -23.79
C HIS A 210 22.19 0.15 -24.07
N LYS A 211 21.75 -0.55 -25.11
CA LYS A 211 22.41 -1.71 -25.72
C LYS A 211 22.97 -1.32 -27.08
#